data_4e66b82446419e1a7329113c8c8de2e7
#
_entry.id   4e66b82446419e1a7329113c8c8de2e7
#
_cell.length_a   1.000
_cell.length_b   1.000
_cell.length_c   1.000
_cell.angle_alpha   90.00
_cell.angle_beta   90.00
_cell.angle_gamma   90.00
#
_symmetry.space_group_name_H-M   'P 1'
#
loop_
_entity.id
_entity.type
_entity.pdbx_description
1 polymer ?
#
loop_
_entity_poly.entity_id
_entity_poly.type
_entity_poly.pdbx_seq_one_letter_code
_entity_poly.pdbx_strand_id
1 'polypeptide(L)'
;MADLDELVGAIEERSGALGTLGYRVRFDLTDGGSILLDATGGTMAVSAGEGGEADTVMRLSSDNLLKLVEGRLNPMIAFSTGRLKVQGSQGVAMKLAGLLDG
;
A
#
# COMPACT_ATOMS: atom_id res chain seq x y z
N MET A 1 -3.82 1.93 -16.79
CA MET A 1 -2.75 2.24 -15.83
C MET A 1 -3.21 3.38 -14.93
N ALA A 2 -3.23 3.17 -13.63
CA ALA A 2 -3.58 4.21 -12.67
C ALA A 2 -2.42 5.17 -12.50
N ASP A 3 -2.67 6.47 -12.38
CA ASP A 3 -1.60 7.43 -12.12
C ASP A 3 -1.36 7.63 -10.62
N LEU A 4 -0.25 8.28 -10.28
CA LEU A 4 0.14 8.44 -8.87
C LEU A 4 -0.85 9.31 -8.10
N ASP A 5 -1.41 10.34 -8.71
CA ASP A 5 -2.39 11.20 -8.04
C ASP A 5 -3.67 10.45 -7.72
N GLU A 6 -4.11 9.60 -8.63
CA GLU A 6 -5.28 8.74 -8.42
C GLU A 6 -5.04 7.77 -7.28
N LEU A 7 -3.86 7.15 -7.23
CA LEU A 7 -3.50 6.21 -6.16
C LEU A 7 -3.43 6.90 -4.81
N VAL A 8 -2.77 8.07 -4.75
CA VAL A 8 -2.67 8.83 -3.51
C VAL A 8 -4.06 9.21 -3.01
N GLY A 9 -4.93 9.68 -3.90
CA GLY A 9 -6.31 10.03 -3.53
C GLY A 9 -7.08 8.83 -3.00
N ALA A 10 -6.96 7.67 -3.64
CA ALA A 10 -7.66 6.46 -3.20
C ALA A 10 -7.16 5.99 -1.83
N ILE A 11 -5.85 6.07 -1.59
CA ILE A 11 -5.27 5.72 -0.29
C ILE A 11 -5.73 6.70 0.78
N GLU A 12 -5.78 7.99 0.47
CA GLU A 12 -6.24 9.01 1.42
C GLU A 12 -7.70 8.82 1.82
N GLU A 13 -8.53 8.29 0.92
CA GLU A 13 -9.92 7.96 1.25
C GLU A 13 -10.02 6.86 2.32
N ARG A 14 -8.98 6.07 2.49
CA ARG A 14 -8.90 5.02 3.52
C ARG A 14 -8.13 5.47 4.76
N SER A 15 -7.89 6.77 4.93
CA SER A 15 -7.03 7.28 6.01
C SER A 15 -7.53 6.92 7.40
N GLY A 16 -8.84 6.81 7.60
CA GLY A 16 -9.40 6.42 8.89
C GLY A 16 -8.93 5.04 9.34
N ALA A 17 -8.95 4.06 8.42
CA ALA A 17 -8.49 2.71 8.72
C ALA A 17 -6.96 2.62 8.70
N LEU A 18 -6.34 3.16 7.65
CA LEU A 18 -4.90 3.03 7.44
C LEU A 18 -4.08 3.80 8.47
N GLY A 19 -4.63 4.87 9.04
CA GLY A 19 -3.97 5.63 10.10
C GLY A 19 -3.71 4.81 11.36
N THR A 20 -4.41 3.70 11.54
CA THR A 20 -4.22 2.81 12.70
C THR A 20 -3.09 1.80 12.51
N LEU A 21 -2.47 1.77 11.32
CA LEU A 21 -1.43 0.79 11.01
C LEU A 21 -0.22 0.89 11.94
N GLY A 22 0.26 2.10 12.21
CA GLY A 22 1.38 2.32 13.12
C GLY A 22 2.75 2.09 12.52
N TYR A 23 2.86 1.87 11.22
CA TYR A 23 4.11 1.54 10.52
C TYR A 23 4.22 2.29 9.22
N ARG A 24 5.40 2.20 8.59
CA ARG A 24 5.64 2.75 7.26
C ARG A 24 5.60 1.63 6.23
N VAL A 25 4.90 1.87 5.13
CA VAL A 25 4.81 0.93 4.01
C VAL A 25 5.16 1.68 2.74
N ARG A 26 6.07 1.11 1.95
CA ARG A 26 6.40 1.65 0.63
C ARG A 26 5.81 0.74 -0.44
N PHE A 27 5.10 1.34 -1.37
CA PHE A 27 4.58 0.62 -2.53
C PHE A 27 5.49 0.93 -3.72
N ASP A 28 6.26 -0.06 -4.16
CA ASP A 28 7.08 0.06 -5.36
C ASP A 28 6.27 -0.43 -6.55
N LEU A 29 5.97 0.48 -7.46
CA LEU A 29 5.09 0.17 -8.59
C LEU A 29 5.91 -0.42 -9.74
N THR A 30 5.46 -1.56 -10.26
CA THR A 30 6.19 -2.25 -11.34
C THR A 30 6.17 -1.48 -12.65
N ASP A 31 5.18 -0.60 -12.82
CA ASP A 31 5.04 0.25 -14.01
C ASP A 31 5.58 1.67 -13.79
N GLY A 32 6.28 1.89 -12.69
CA GLY A 32 7.05 3.11 -12.43
C GLY A 32 6.59 3.89 -11.21
N GLY A 33 7.57 4.42 -10.48
CA GLY A 33 7.32 5.24 -9.30
C GLY A 33 7.12 4.44 -8.02
N SER A 34 6.97 5.17 -6.93
CA SER A 34 6.70 4.57 -5.63
C SER A 34 5.82 5.51 -4.80
N ILE A 35 5.16 4.95 -3.79
CA ILE A 35 4.32 5.69 -2.86
C ILE A 35 4.71 5.26 -1.45
N LEU A 36 4.97 6.23 -0.57
CA LEU A 36 5.23 5.96 0.83
C LEU A 36 4.00 6.30 1.66
N LEU A 37 3.56 5.32 2.44
CA LEU A 37 2.49 5.47 3.41
C LEU A 37 3.11 5.45 4.81
N ASP A 38 2.98 6.54 5.55
CA ASP A 38 3.52 6.65 6.90
C ASP A 38 2.37 6.83 7.88
N ALA A 39 2.15 5.84 8.72
CA ALA A 39 1.11 5.86 9.73
C ALA A 39 1.69 5.82 11.14
N THR A 40 2.96 6.20 11.31
CA THR A 40 3.65 6.08 12.60
C THR A 40 3.22 7.09 13.65
N GLY A 41 2.64 8.21 13.23
CA GLY A 41 2.24 9.26 14.15
C GLY A 41 0.77 9.21 14.60
N GLY A 42 0.07 8.11 14.36
CA GLY A 42 -1.36 8.01 14.66
C GLY A 42 -2.26 8.59 13.59
N THR A 43 -1.68 9.27 12.63
CA THR A 43 -2.36 9.75 11.43
C THR A 43 -1.61 9.25 10.21
N MET A 44 -2.27 9.23 9.06
CA MET A 44 -1.66 8.73 7.83
C MET A 44 -1.12 9.90 7.00
N ALA A 45 0.13 9.76 6.56
CA ALA A 45 0.72 10.66 5.57
C ALA A 45 1.07 9.82 4.33
N VAL A 46 0.69 10.30 3.15
CA VAL A 46 0.96 9.61 1.88
C VAL A 46 1.72 10.57 0.99
N SER A 47 2.82 10.08 0.41
CA SER A 47 3.59 10.87 -0.53
C SER A 47 4.01 10.00 -1.71
N ALA A 48 3.95 10.60 -2.91
CA ALA A 48 4.45 9.97 -4.13
C ALA A 48 5.88 10.43 -4.37
N GLY A 49 6.70 9.54 -4.92
CA GLY A 49 8.08 9.87 -5.25
C GLY A 49 9.01 8.71 -4.95
N GLU A 50 10.31 9.00 -4.92
CA GLU A 50 11.30 8.01 -4.55
C GLU A 50 11.23 7.78 -3.06
N GLY A 51 11.08 6.52 -2.70
CA GLY A 51 10.74 6.14 -1.36
C GLY A 51 11.77 6.48 -0.29
N GLY A 52 11.41 6.35 0.93
CA GLY A 52 12.26 6.37 2.10
C GLY A 52 12.28 5.01 2.73
N GLU A 53 12.80 4.94 3.94
CA GLU A 53 12.80 3.71 4.70
C GLU A 53 11.37 3.32 5.06
N ALA A 54 11.09 2.03 5.00
CA ALA A 54 9.80 1.48 5.35
C ALA A 54 9.97 0.17 6.10
N ASP A 55 9.00 -0.14 6.94
CA ASP A 55 9.00 -1.40 7.68
C ASP A 55 8.72 -2.57 6.75
N THR A 56 7.96 -2.32 5.69
CA THR A 56 7.74 -3.31 4.64
C THR A 56 7.65 -2.61 3.29
N VAL A 57 8.01 -3.32 2.24
CA VAL A 57 7.91 -2.85 0.86
C VAL A 57 7.01 -3.82 0.11
N MET A 58 5.99 -3.29 -0.55
CA MET A 58 5.06 -4.07 -1.36
C MET A 58 5.25 -3.69 -2.82
N ARG A 59 5.53 -4.69 -3.66
CA ARG A 59 5.78 -4.48 -5.08
C ARG A 59 4.61 -5.04 -5.88
N LEU A 60 4.00 -4.18 -6.70
CA LEU A 60 2.84 -4.53 -7.51
C LEU A 60 2.65 -3.46 -8.59
N SER A 61 1.74 -3.73 -9.54
CA SER A 61 1.40 -2.71 -10.54
C SER A 61 0.50 -1.63 -9.94
N SER A 62 0.47 -0.47 -10.57
CA SER A 62 -0.40 0.62 -10.14
C SER A 62 -1.88 0.22 -10.21
N ASP A 63 -2.29 -0.52 -11.22
CA ASP A 63 -3.67 -1.00 -11.33
C ASP A 63 -4.04 -1.95 -10.20
N ASN A 64 -3.12 -2.86 -9.85
CA ASN A 64 -3.36 -3.80 -8.76
C ASN A 64 -3.43 -3.07 -7.41
N LEU A 65 -2.58 -2.06 -7.20
CA LEU A 65 -2.65 -1.27 -5.98
C LEU A 65 -3.99 -0.55 -5.86
N LEU A 66 -4.45 0.05 -6.94
CA LEU A 66 -5.75 0.72 -6.93
C LEU A 66 -6.88 -0.25 -6.59
N LYS A 67 -6.87 -1.45 -7.19
CA LYS A 67 -7.87 -2.47 -6.89
C LYS A 67 -7.83 -2.92 -5.44
N LEU A 68 -6.62 -3.07 -4.87
CA LEU A 68 -6.48 -3.41 -3.46
C LEU A 68 -7.11 -2.35 -2.56
N VAL A 69 -6.77 -1.09 -2.82
CA VAL A 69 -7.25 0.02 -1.99
C VAL A 69 -8.76 0.18 -2.11
N GLU A 70 -9.32 -0.06 -3.28
CA GLU A 70 -10.76 0.02 -3.53
C GLU A 70 -11.54 -1.22 -3.08
N GLY A 71 -10.86 -2.24 -2.59
CA GLY A 71 -11.50 -3.47 -2.13
C GLY A 71 -11.93 -4.42 -3.26
N ARG A 72 -11.41 -4.22 -4.48
CA ARG A 72 -11.74 -5.05 -5.64
C ARG A 72 -10.77 -6.21 -5.88
N LEU A 73 -9.67 -6.25 -5.15
CA LEU A 73 -8.67 -7.31 -5.23
C LEU A 73 -8.32 -7.73 -3.80
N ASN A 74 -8.45 -9.02 -3.51
CA ASN A 74 -8.10 -9.54 -2.21
C ASN A 74 -6.57 -9.60 -2.07
N PRO A 75 -5.98 -9.00 -1.01
CA PRO A 75 -4.52 -9.00 -0.85
C PRO A 75 -3.89 -10.39 -0.78
N MET A 76 -4.53 -11.34 -0.12
CA MET A 76 -4.00 -12.70 0.00
C MET A 76 -4.00 -13.41 -1.34
N ILE A 77 -5.03 -13.20 -2.16
CA ILE A 77 -5.09 -13.76 -3.51
C ILE A 77 -4.02 -13.11 -4.38
N ALA A 78 -3.84 -11.78 -4.27
CA ALA A 78 -2.81 -11.08 -5.03
C ALA A 78 -1.42 -11.61 -4.69
N PHE A 79 -1.15 -11.86 -3.41
CA PHE A 79 0.12 -12.40 -2.95
C PHE A 79 0.33 -13.83 -3.48
N SER A 80 -0.66 -14.70 -3.36
CA SER A 80 -0.53 -16.11 -3.77
C SER A 80 -0.46 -16.27 -5.27
N THR A 81 -0.98 -15.34 -6.07
CA THR A 81 -0.92 -15.39 -7.54
C THR A 81 0.29 -14.64 -8.11
N GLY A 82 1.15 -14.09 -7.26
CA GLY A 82 2.35 -13.38 -7.70
C GLY A 82 2.12 -11.95 -8.17
N ARG A 83 0.93 -11.42 -8.01
CA ARG A 83 0.60 -10.03 -8.37
C ARG A 83 1.13 -9.03 -7.35
N LEU A 84 1.40 -9.50 -6.14
CA LEU A 84 1.91 -8.70 -5.03
C LEU A 84 3.11 -9.42 -4.44
N LYS A 85 4.23 -8.73 -4.31
CA LYS A 85 5.42 -9.25 -3.64
C LYS A 85 5.70 -8.40 -2.41
N VAL A 86 6.17 -9.04 -1.35
CA VAL A 86 6.43 -8.39 -0.07
C VAL A 86 7.90 -8.57 0.29
N GLN A 87 8.56 -7.47 0.67
CA GLN A 87 9.92 -7.48 1.22
C GLN A 87 9.89 -6.78 2.57
N GLY A 88 10.70 -7.25 3.51
CA GLY A 88 10.73 -6.70 4.86
C GLY A 88 9.74 -7.39 5.77
N SER A 89 9.06 -6.65 6.62
CA SER A 89 8.18 -7.24 7.62
C SER A 89 6.90 -7.78 7.01
N GLN A 90 6.74 -9.09 7.03
CA GLN A 90 5.50 -9.72 6.59
C GLN A 90 4.36 -9.47 7.58
N GLY A 91 4.67 -9.31 8.86
CA GLY A 91 3.65 -8.97 9.86
C GLY A 91 2.98 -7.63 9.58
N VAL A 92 3.76 -6.62 9.19
CA VAL A 92 3.23 -5.32 8.81
C VAL A 92 2.38 -5.44 7.55
N ALA A 93 2.85 -6.21 6.55
CA ALA A 93 2.09 -6.43 5.32
C ALA A 93 0.75 -7.10 5.60
N MET A 94 0.73 -8.08 6.50
CA MET A 94 -0.50 -8.77 6.89
C MET A 94 -1.47 -7.82 7.60
N LYS A 95 -0.94 -6.95 8.46
CA LYS A 95 -1.76 -5.96 9.16
C LYS A 95 -2.39 -4.99 8.17
N LEU A 96 -1.59 -4.51 7.21
CA LEU A 96 -2.09 -3.63 6.15
C LEU A 96 -3.18 -4.33 5.33
N ALA A 97 -2.94 -5.57 4.95
CA ALA A 97 -3.91 -6.35 4.19
C ALA A 97 -5.26 -6.46 4.92
N GLY A 98 -5.21 -6.69 6.22
CA GLY A 98 -6.43 -6.73 7.05
C GLY A 98 -7.18 -5.41 7.06
N LEU A 99 -6.47 -4.29 7.05
CA LEU A 99 -7.09 -2.96 7.01
C LEU A 99 -7.72 -2.66 5.65
N LEU A 100 -7.15 -3.17 4.57
CA LEU A 100 -7.68 -2.97 3.22
C LEU A 100 -8.83 -3.92 2.90
N ASP A 101 -8.87 -5.08 3.53
CA ASP A 101 -9.88 -6.10 3.27
C ASP A 101 -11.21 -5.79 3.95
N GLY A 102 -11.20 -4.88 4.88
CA GLY A 102 -12.41 -4.46 5.57
C GLY A 102 -13.25 -3.48 4.76
#